data_97b6db65a835016d18b1bd12317287df
#
_entry.id   97b6db65a835016d18b1bd12317287df
#
_cell.length_a   1.000
_cell.length_b   1.000
_cell.length_c   1.000
_cell.angle_alpha   90.00
_cell.angle_beta   90.00
_cell.angle_gamma   90.00
#
_symmetry.space_group_name_H-M   'P 1'
#
loop_
_entity.id
_entity.type
_entity.pdbx_description
1 polymer ?
#
loop_
_entity_poly.entity_id
_entity_poly.type
_entity_poly.pdbx_seq_one_letter_code
_entity_poly.pdbx_strand_id
1 'polypeptide(L)'
;VEGRLLFGTGINGIGGGLWFTIWALYLTRVIGLPAGRLGLSLAVAGVVGIALSLPGGAIADRFGARRVALTINLVRAVACLAFLAVDGLVALTLVAAVFNGAQVVGSGVGNALITGLFDDERRMRMLARSRAAVHAGNTVGAGIGAAVLAVDQRWAYAAAIVFNAVTFVVNAGLLAGVPETPTRRRLSRWAGLRGPAIRDRRYLLAMAPITALTACWAVQSTGIPLWVVSSTSAPPVVAAGTVIVSSVLIAGLQSAVSARVLTIRQGAVAATLAGVVLAVSCLVFLPAAGKGAGWAAVIVLGGGLLHVVGELLFVSGQWAVSVGLMREEFRGEYLGVSAAMTGVVQEFAPGVVVGLVGGLGGVGWVAMAGFFVACAVPILPLAARAASGVGDAAGVAGAGGAGAGDGGGVGAGAVS
;
A
#
# COMPACT_ATOMS: atom_id res chain seq x y z
N VAL A 1 -4.25 22.83 13.16
CA VAL A 1 -4.83 21.75 12.36
C VAL A 1 -3.74 20.82 11.84
N GLU A 2 -2.75 21.35 11.09
CA GLU A 2 -1.65 20.56 10.50
C GLU A 2 -0.92 19.70 11.53
N GLY A 3 -0.50 20.27 12.66
CA GLY A 3 0.21 19.54 13.70
C GLY A 3 -0.59 18.37 14.28
N ARG A 4 -1.91 18.53 14.49
CA ARG A 4 -2.79 17.45 14.96
C ARG A 4 -2.91 16.31 13.94
N LEU A 5 -3.03 16.64 12.68
CA LEU A 5 -3.11 15.64 11.60
C LEU A 5 -1.78 14.89 11.45
N LEU A 6 -0.64 15.58 11.45
CA LEU A 6 0.69 14.96 11.33
C LEU A 6 1.02 14.09 12.54
N PHE A 7 0.76 14.61 13.76
CA PHE A 7 1.00 13.84 14.97
C PHE A 7 0.09 12.61 15.07
N GLY A 8 -1.19 12.76 14.74
CA GLY A 8 -2.13 11.63 14.68
C GLY A 8 -1.72 10.57 13.66
N THR A 9 -1.27 11.01 12.48
CA THR A 9 -0.76 10.13 11.42
C THR A 9 0.52 9.42 11.88
N GLY A 10 1.44 10.12 12.54
CA GLY A 10 2.67 9.55 13.08
C GLY A 10 2.41 8.51 14.17
N ILE A 11 1.54 8.82 15.14
CA ILE A 11 1.12 7.86 16.20
C ILE A 11 0.47 6.62 15.57
N ASN A 12 -0.40 6.81 14.61
CA ASN A 12 -1.03 5.70 13.88
C ASN A 12 0.01 4.87 13.11
N GLY A 13 1.06 5.51 12.59
CA GLY A 13 2.23 4.84 12.01
C GLY A 13 2.95 3.97 13.02
N ILE A 14 3.15 4.43 14.28
CA ILE A 14 3.78 3.63 15.34
C ILE A 14 2.97 2.34 15.58
N GLY A 15 1.65 2.47 15.76
CA GLY A 15 0.76 1.32 15.91
C GLY A 15 0.82 0.39 14.70
N GLY A 16 0.84 0.96 13.49
CA GLY A 16 0.94 0.22 12.23
C GLY A 16 2.23 -0.58 12.12
N GLY A 17 3.40 0.04 12.34
CA GLY A 17 4.69 -0.64 12.29
C GLY A 17 4.83 -1.74 13.34
N LEU A 18 4.34 -1.50 14.56
CA LEU A 18 4.27 -2.51 15.62
C LEU A 18 3.42 -3.71 15.16
N TRP A 19 2.19 -3.46 14.74
CA TRP A 19 1.27 -4.49 14.27
C TRP A 19 1.86 -5.29 13.10
N PHE A 20 2.40 -4.60 12.10
CA PHE A 20 3.05 -5.19 10.93
C PHE A 20 4.18 -6.17 11.28
N THR A 21 4.88 -5.90 12.38
CA THR A 21 6.01 -6.72 12.82
C THR A 21 5.56 -7.97 13.58
N ILE A 22 4.48 -7.89 14.37
CA ILE A 22 4.13 -8.97 15.30
C ILE A 22 2.95 -9.83 14.85
N TRP A 23 2.06 -9.35 13.96
CA TRP A 23 0.75 -9.95 13.71
C TRP A 23 0.81 -11.40 13.21
N ALA A 24 1.73 -11.71 12.29
CA ALA A 24 1.84 -13.06 11.74
C ALA A 24 2.25 -14.08 12.81
N LEU A 25 3.17 -13.69 13.71
CA LEU A 25 3.62 -14.51 14.81
C LEU A 25 2.57 -14.61 15.91
N TYR A 26 1.86 -13.53 16.20
CA TYR A 26 0.73 -13.56 17.11
C TYR A 26 -0.32 -14.59 16.67
N LEU A 27 -0.72 -14.58 15.40
CA LEU A 27 -1.75 -15.50 14.88
C LEU A 27 -1.28 -16.96 14.84
N THR A 28 -0.02 -17.20 14.51
CA THR A 28 0.50 -18.57 14.37
C THR A 28 0.99 -19.16 15.68
N ARG A 29 1.67 -18.39 16.55
CA ARG A 29 2.24 -18.88 17.81
C ARG A 29 1.33 -18.71 19.00
N VAL A 30 0.67 -17.55 19.14
CA VAL A 30 -0.14 -17.26 20.34
C VAL A 30 -1.54 -17.85 20.21
N ILE A 31 -2.18 -17.68 19.04
CA ILE A 31 -3.50 -18.26 18.77
C ILE A 31 -3.37 -19.73 18.30
N GLY A 32 -2.22 -20.12 17.73
CA GLY A 32 -1.96 -21.49 17.33
C GLY A 32 -2.67 -21.95 16.05
N LEU A 33 -3.05 -21.00 15.17
CA LEU A 33 -3.75 -21.33 13.93
C LEU A 33 -2.78 -21.87 12.86
N PRO A 34 -3.14 -22.98 12.16
CA PRO A 34 -2.34 -23.50 11.07
C PRO A 34 -2.20 -22.49 9.93
N ALA A 35 -0.97 -22.25 9.47
CA ALA A 35 -0.65 -21.22 8.47
C ALA A 35 -1.49 -21.34 7.17
N GLY A 36 -1.71 -22.57 6.67
CA GLY A 36 -2.51 -22.79 5.46
C GLY A 36 -3.98 -22.37 5.61
N ARG A 37 -4.59 -22.61 6.77
CA ARG A 37 -5.98 -22.19 7.06
C ARG A 37 -6.06 -20.69 7.34
N LEU A 38 -5.01 -20.13 7.93
CA LEU A 38 -4.88 -18.70 8.17
C LEU A 38 -4.89 -17.90 6.87
N GLY A 39 -4.16 -18.39 5.84
CA GLY A 39 -4.13 -17.74 4.51
C GLY A 39 -5.52 -17.61 3.89
N LEU A 40 -6.32 -18.69 3.94
CA LEU A 40 -7.70 -18.66 3.43
C LEU A 40 -8.58 -17.66 4.21
N SER A 41 -8.48 -17.68 5.54
CA SER A 41 -9.22 -16.79 6.43
C SER A 41 -8.94 -15.31 6.13
N LEU A 42 -7.66 -14.97 5.93
CA LEU A 42 -7.23 -13.62 5.60
C LEU A 42 -7.65 -13.21 4.18
N ALA A 43 -7.61 -14.13 3.21
CA ALA A 43 -8.10 -13.86 1.87
C ALA A 43 -9.61 -13.54 1.87
N VAL A 44 -10.40 -14.32 2.61
CA VAL A 44 -11.85 -14.05 2.80
C VAL A 44 -12.07 -12.71 3.51
N ALA A 45 -11.30 -12.44 4.56
CA ALA A 45 -11.36 -11.15 5.27
C ALA A 45 -11.02 -9.97 4.35
N GLY A 46 -10.06 -10.13 3.45
CA GLY A 46 -9.70 -9.14 2.42
C GLY A 46 -10.87 -8.84 1.47
N VAL A 47 -11.52 -9.89 0.93
CA VAL A 47 -12.73 -9.73 0.06
C VAL A 47 -13.83 -8.95 0.79
N VAL A 48 -14.15 -9.36 2.02
CA VAL A 48 -15.17 -8.71 2.84
C VAL A 48 -14.76 -7.28 3.17
N GLY A 49 -13.47 -7.06 3.49
CA GLY A 49 -12.91 -5.73 3.75
C GLY A 49 -13.07 -4.78 2.57
N ILE A 50 -12.79 -5.23 1.35
CA ILE A 50 -13.01 -4.45 0.13
C ILE A 50 -14.50 -4.16 -0.07
N ALA A 51 -15.35 -5.16 0.09
CA ALA A 51 -16.80 -4.97 -0.04
C ALA A 51 -17.33 -3.93 0.96
N LEU A 52 -16.85 -3.96 2.21
CA LEU A 52 -17.20 -2.98 3.25
C LEU A 52 -16.62 -1.58 2.95
N SER A 53 -15.52 -1.49 2.21
CA SER A 53 -14.90 -0.20 1.85
C SER A 53 -15.68 0.57 0.78
N LEU A 54 -16.40 -0.13 -0.11
CA LEU A 54 -17.15 0.48 -1.21
C LEU A 54 -18.15 1.56 -0.75
N PRO A 55 -18.95 1.36 0.32
CA PRO A 55 -19.85 2.40 0.83
C PRO A 55 -19.11 3.50 1.63
N GLY A 56 -17.84 3.28 2.00
CA GLY A 56 -17.11 4.19 2.90
C GLY A 56 -16.98 5.62 2.38
N GLY A 57 -16.70 5.79 1.10
CA GLY A 57 -16.65 7.10 0.45
C GLY A 57 -18.01 7.81 0.50
N ALA A 58 -19.10 7.11 0.18
CA ALA A 58 -20.46 7.66 0.23
C ALA A 58 -20.91 8.00 1.67
N ILE A 59 -20.43 7.24 2.66
CA ILE A 59 -20.67 7.51 4.08
C ILE A 59 -19.91 8.79 4.48
N ALA A 60 -18.66 8.96 4.06
CA ALA A 60 -17.88 10.16 4.31
C ALA A 60 -18.50 11.41 3.67
N ASP A 61 -19.03 11.29 2.45
CA ASP A 61 -19.73 12.38 1.76
C ASP A 61 -21.03 12.78 2.45
N ARG A 62 -21.72 11.83 3.08
CA ARG A 62 -23.00 12.06 3.76
C ARG A 62 -22.85 12.60 5.18
N PHE A 63 -21.91 12.05 5.95
CA PHE A 63 -21.77 12.33 7.38
C PHE A 63 -20.61 13.25 7.72
N GLY A 64 -19.79 13.62 6.72
CA GLY A 64 -18.59 14.44 6.88
C GLY A 64 -17.33 13.58 7.13
N ALA A 65 -16.25 13.96 6.46
CA ALA A 65 -14.99 13.18 6.48
C ALA A 65 -14.41 13.05 7.90
N ARG A 66 -14.49 14.11 8.72
CA ARG A 66 -13.99 14.10 10.10
C ARG A 66 -14.74 13.09 10.98
N ARG A 67 -16.08 13.13 10.99
CA ARG A 67 -16.90 12.23 11.81
C ARG A 67 -16.66 10.77 11.42
N VAL A 68 -16.60 10.50 10.13
CA VAL A 68 -16.33 9.15 9.62
C VAL A 68 -14.91 8.72 10.00
N ALA A 69 -13.89 9.58 9.89
CA ALA A 69 -12.52 9.28 10.33
C ALA A 69 -12.46 8.95 11.83
N LEU A 70 -13.18 9.70 12.68
CA LEU A 70 -13.31 9.41 14.12
C LEU A 70 -13.88 8.01 14.36
N THR A 71 -15.06 7.74 13.77
CA THR A 71 -15.75 6.45 13.94
C THR A 71 -14.87 5.28 13.49
N ILE A 72 -14.21 5.42 12.34
CA ILE A 72 -13.34 4.39 11.80
C ILE A 72 -12.15 4.10 12.74
N ASN A 73 -11.53 5.12 13.31
CA ASN A 73 -10.45 4.90 14.29
C ASN A 73 -10.96 4.18 15.54
N LEU A 74 -12.15 4.49 16.03
CA LEU A 74 -12.77 3.77 17.16
C LEU A 74 -13.09 2.31 16.79
N VAL A 75 -13.66 2.07 15.61
CA VAL A 75 -13.91 0.71 15.09
C VAL A 75 -12.61 -0.08 15.00
N ARG A 76 -11.52 0.53 14.51
CA ARG A 76 -10.20 -0.10 14.45
C ARG A 76 -9.65 -0.41 15.83
N ALA A 77 -9.83 0.47 16.81
CA ALA A 77 -9.43 0.22 18.19
C ALA A 77 -10.16 -0.99 18.79
N VAL A 78 -11.48 -1.04 18.62
CA VAL A 78 -12.29 -2.17 19.10
C VAL A 78 -11.93 -3.47 18.37
N ALA A 79 -11.80 -3.43 17.04
CA ALA A 79 -11.40 -4.61 16.26
C ALA A 79 -9.98 -5.09 16.63
N CYS A 80 -9.06 -4.15 16.91
CA CYS A 80 -7.72 -4.48 17.39
C CYS A 80 -7.77 -5.22 18.74
N LEU A 81 -8.55 -4.73 19.70
CA LEU A 81 -8.74 -5.41 20.98
C LEU A 81 -9.46 -6.75 20.83
N ALA A 82 -10.38 -6.88 19.87
CA ALA A 82 -11.08 -8.13 19.61
C ALA A 82 -10.14 -9.27 19.17
N PHE A 83 -8.96 -8.97 18.59
CA PHE A 83 -7.96 -10.00 18.30
C PHE A 83 -7.50 -10.74 19.56
N LEU A 84 -7.55 -10.13 20.75
CA LEU A 84 -7.21 -10.78 22.03
C LEU A 84 -8.20 -11.88 22.43
N ALA A 85 -9.43 -11.81 21.92
CA ALA A 85 -10.51 -12.77 22.21
C ALA A 85 -10.76 -13.76 21.05
N VAL A 86 -9.90 -13.75 20.02
CA VAL A 86 -10.02 -14.70 18.90
C VAL A 86 -9.57 -16.09 19.33
N ASP A 87 -10.47 -17.06 19.21
CA ASP A 87 -10.24 -18.45 19.57
C ASP A 87 -10.38 -19.44 18.39
N GLY A 88 -10.66 -18.93 17.17
CA GLY A 88 -10.83 -19.78 15.99
C GLY A 88 -10.86 -19.00 14.66
N LEU A 89 -10.91 -19.76 13.55
CA LEU A 89 -10.85 -19.19 12.19
C LEU A 89 -12.01 -18.27 11.86
N VAL A 90 -13.22 -18.59 12.32
CA VAL A 90 -14.41 -17.78 12.04
C VAL A 90 -14.30 -16.43 12.76
N ALA A 91 -13.96 -16.45 14.06
CA ALA A 91 -13.75 -15.23 14.83
C ALA A 91 -12.62 -14.39 14.22
N LEU A 92 -11.49 -15.02 13.82
CA LEU A 92 -10.40 -14.36 13.13
C LEU A 92 -10.87 -13.68 11.83
N THR A 93 -11.60 -14.42 10.98
CA THR A 93 -12.08 -13.90 9.69
C THR A 93 -12.95 -12.68 9.88
N LEU A 94 -13.87 -12.72 10.85
CA LEU A 94 -14.79 -11.61 11.14
C LEU A 94 -14.02 -10.37 11.66
N VAL A 95 -13.14 -10.56 12.65
CA VAL A 95 -12.35 -9.48 13.25
C VAL A 95 -11.40 -8.87 12.21
N ALA A 96 -10.72 -9.71 11.42
CA ALA A 96 -9.82 -9.26 10.36
C ALA A 96 -10.58 -8.52 9.24
N ALA A 97 -11.78 -8.98 8.86
CA ALA A 97 -12.61 -8.32 7.86
C ALA A 97 -13.05 -6.91 8.31
N VAL A 98 -13.47 -6.77 9.58
CA VAL A 98 -13.83 -5.47 10.15
C VAL A 98 -12.60 -4.55 10.22
N PHE A 99 -11.46 -5.07 10.71
CA PHE A 99 -10.23 -4.31 10.84
C PHE A 99 -9.71 -3.82 9.48
N ASN A 100 -9.63 -4.72 8.48
CA ASN A 100 -9.16 -4.39 7.13
C ASN A 100 -10.13 -3.46 6.41
N GLY A 101 -11.45 -3.72 6.49
CA GLY A 101 -12.45 -2.83 5.92
C GLY A 101 -12.37 -1.41 6.48
N ALA A 102 -12.21 -1.28 7.80
CA ALA A 102 -12.01 0.00 8.46
C ALA A 102 -10.66 0.66 8.04
N GLN A 103 -9.60 -0.13 7.82
CA GLN A 103 -8.31 0.35 7.32
C GLN A 103 -8.44 0.99 5.93
N VAL A 104 -9.07 0.29 4.99
CA VAL A 104 -9.24 0.76 3.61
C VAL A 104 -10.11 2.03 3.56
N VAL A 105 -11.25 2.01 4.26
CA VAL A 105 -12.11 3.21 4.38
C VAL A 105 -11.36 4.36 5.03
N GLY A 106 -10.58 4.08 6.09
CA GLY A 106 -9.82 5.08 6.84
C GLY A 106 -8.78 5.80 5.99
N SER A 107 -8.08 5.08 5.11
CA SER A 107 -7.09 5.68 4.21
C SER A 107 -7.75 6.64 3.20
N GLY A 108 -8.86 6.25 2.62
CA GLY A 108 -9.65 7.09 1.70
C GLY A 108 -10.20 8.35 2.37
N VAL A 109 -10.79 8.19 3.56
CA VAL A 109 -11.36 9.30 4.33
C VAL A 109 -10.29 10.26 4.84
N GLY A 110 -9.11 9.75 5.25
CA GLY A 110 -7.97 10.57 5.64
C GLY A 110 -7.48 11.47 4.50
N ASN A 111 -7.35 10.91 3.29
CA ASN A 111 -7.01 11.67 2.11
C ASN A 111 -8.09 12.71 1.73
N ALA A 112 -9.38 12.35 1.85
CA ALA A 112 -10.49 13.25 1.62
C ALA A 112 -10.49 14.43 2.62
N LEU A 113 -10.19 14.16 3.88
CA LEU A 113 -10.07 15.19 4.92
C LEU A 113 -8.96 16.19 4.61
N ILE A 114 -7.75 15.71 4.25
CA ILE A 114 -6.63 16.58 3.85
C ILE A 114 -7.01 17.40 2.60
N THR A 115 -7.65 16.75 1.63
CA THR A 115 -8.06 17.40 0.36
C THR A 115 -9.11 18.47 0.59
N GLY A 116 -9.99 18.30 1.57
CA GLY A 116 -11.03 19.27 1.90
C GLY A 116 -10.56 20.44 2.78
N LEU A 117 -9.46 20.27 3.52
CA LEU A 117 -8.94 21.27 4.47
C LEU A 117 -7.88 22.20 3.90
N PHE A 118 -7.18 21.78 2.83
CA PHE A 118 -6.02 22.51 2.31
C PHE A 118 -6.15 22.80 0.82
N ASP A 119 -5.64 23.97 0.40
CA ASP A 119 -5.49 24.37 -0.99
C ASP A 119 -4.40 23.54 -1.70
N ASP A 120 -4.36 23.57 -3.03
CA ASP A 120 -3.56 22.63 -3.84
C ASP A 120 -2.09 22.54 -3.43
N GLU A 121 -1.41 23.66 -3.23
CA GLU A 121 0.01 23.67 -2.85
C GLU A 121 0.24 23.14 -1.41
N ARG A 122 -0.61 23.58 -0.45
CA ARG A 122 -0.57 23.12 0.93
C ARG A 122 -0.98 21.66 1.04
N ARG A 123 -1.94 21.22 0.22
CA ARG A 123 -2.38 19.82 0.13
C ARG A 123 -1.24 18.89 -0.23
N MET A 124 -0.48 19.21 -1.30
CA MET A 124 0.66 18.39 -1.72
C MET A 124 1.73 18.30 -0.64
N ARG A 125 2.06 19.42 0.02
CA ARG A 125 3.00 19.44 1.15
C ARG A 125 2.48 18.62 2.33
N MET A 126 1.19 18.72 2.64
CA MET A 126 0.58 17.97 3.75
C MET A 126 0.56 16.46 3.49
N LEU A 127 0.22 16.03 2.27
CA LEU A 127 0.28 14.61 1.88
C LEU A 127 1.72 14.06 1.96
N ALA A 128 2.72 14.82 1.51
CA ALA A 128 4.13 14.43 1.61
C ALA A 128 4.59 14.30 3.07
N ARG A 129 4.25 15.29 3.92
CA ARG A 129 4.57 15.27 5.36
C ARG A 129 3.85 14.14 6.09
N SER A 130 2.60 13.85 5.73
CA SER A 130 1.85 12.72 6.30
C SER A 130 2.50 11.39 5.98
N ARG A 131 2.96 11.20 4.73
CA ARG A 131 3.72 9.98 4.36
C ARG A 131 5.02 9.85 5.14
N ALA A 132 5.79 10.94 5.27
CA ALA A 132 6.99 10.94 6.09
C ALA A 132 6.70 10.60 7.55
N ALA A 133 5.62 11.15 8.13
CA ALA A 133 5.19 10.86 9.49
C ALA A 133 4.79 9.38 9.68
N VAL A 134 4.08 8.78 8.69
CA VAL A 134 3.75 7.34 8.69
C VAL A 134 5.03 6.50 8.70
N HIS A 135 5.99 6.78 7.82
CA HIS A 135 7.23 6.00 7.73
C HIS A 135 8.08 6.13 8.99
N ALA A 136 8.21 7.35 9.53
CA ALA A 136 8.91 7.56 10.80
C ALA A 136 8.22 6.80 11.95
N GLY A 137 6.89 6.87 12.02
CA GLY A 137 6.10 6.11 12.98
C GLY A 137 6.28 4.60 12.81
N ASN A 138 6.20 4.08 11.59
CA ASN A 138 6.41 2.67 11.30
C ASN A 138 7.80 2.17 11.76
N THR A 139 8.84 2.99 11.58
CA THR A 139 10.20 2.65 12.05
C THR A 139 10.24 2.49 13.57
N VAL A 140 9.66 3.44 14.31
CA VAL A 140 9.56 3.38 15.77
C VAL A 140 8.72 2.17 16.20
N GLY A 141 7.57 1.96 15.54
CA GLY A 141 6.68 0.85 15.82
C GLY A 141 7.34 -0.51 15.57
N ALA A 142 8.09 -0.65 14.47
CA ALA A 142 8.85 -1.86 14.20
C ALA A 142 9.93 -2.14 15.25
N GLY A 143 10.59 -1.09 15.77
CA GLY A 143 11.51 -1.21 16.90
C GLY A 143 10.85 -1.74 18.15
N ILE A 144 9.66 -1.24 18.51
CA ILE A 144 8.85 -1.76 19.62
C ILE A 144 8.45 -3.22 19.34
N GLY A 145 8.04 -3.52 18.10
CA GLY A 145 7.73 -4.89 17.66
C GLY A 145 8.91 -5.83 17.82
N ALA A 146 10.14 -5.38 17.51
CA ALA A 146 11.36 -6.15 17.74
C ALA A 146 11.56 -6.51 19.22
N ALA A 147 11.31 -5.55 20.12
CA ALA A 147 11.38 -5.81 21.56
C ALA A 147 10.32 -6.84 22.01
N VAL A 148 9.09 -6.75 21.48
CA VAL A 148 8.03 -7.73 21.73
C VAL A 148 8.45 -9.12 21.27
N LEU A 149 9.03 -9.25 20.07
CA LEU A 149 9.52 -10.51 19.53
C LEU A 149 10.71 -11.06 20.33
N ALA A 150 11.57 -10.21 20.89
CA ALA A 150 12.68 -10.63 21.73
C ALA A 150 12.20 -11.21 23.08
N VAL A 151 11.12 -10.65 23.64
CA VAL A 151 10.48 -11.17 24.86
C VAL A 151 9.73 -12.48 24.55
N ASP A 152 9.08 -12.59 23.39
CA ASP A 152 8.31 -13.74 22.88
C ASP A 152 7.35 -14.37 23.91
N GLN A 153 6.67 -13.52 24.68
CA GLN A 153 5.71 -13.92 25.71
C GLN A 153 4.29 -13.46 25.35
N ARG A 154 3.28 -14.26 25.67
CA ARG A 154 1.87 -13.95 25.37
C ARG A 154 1.43 -12.57 25.87
N TRP A 155 1.87 -12.17 27.07
CA TRP A 155 1.56 -10.85 27.64
C TRP A 155 2.17 -9.71 26.85
N ALA A 156 3.36 -9.89 26.24
CA ALA A 156 4.02 -8.86 25.47
C ALA A 156 3.28 -8.60 24.13
N TYR A 157 2.79 -9.65 23.48
CA TYR A 157 1.91 -9.51 22.32
C TYR A 157 0.59 -8.82 22.70
N ALA A 158 -0.02 -9.21 23.84
CA ALA A 158 -1.25 -8.58 24.30
C ALA A 158 -1.05 -7.09 24.61
N ALA A 159 0.03 -6.71 25.28
CA ALA A 159 0.39 -5.33 25.56
C ALA A 159 0.60 -4.53 24.24
N ALA A 160 1.23 -5.12 23.24
CA ALA A 160 1.43 -4.52 21.93
C ALA A 160 0.10 -4.27 21.19
N ILE A 161 -0.84 -5.18 21.27
CA ILE A 161 -2.19 -5.03 20.69
C ILE A 161 -2.96 -3.92 21.40
N VAL A 162 -2.91 -3.87 22.74
CA VAL A 162 -3.54 -2.79 23.52
C VAL A 162 -2.90 -1.44 23.18
N PHE A 163 -1.57 -1.39 23.08
CA PHE A 163 -0.86 -0.16 22.68
C PHE A 163 -1.31 0.31 21.30
N ASN A 164 -1.42 -0.60 20.30
CA ASN A 164 -1.91 -0.27 18.97
C ASN A 164 -3.36 0.26 19.02
N ALA A 165 -4.24 -0.36 19.81
CA ALA A 165 -5.60 0.12 20.00
C ALA A 165 -5.62 1.55 20.58
N VAL A 166 -4.75 1.84 21.54
CA VAL A 166 -4.58 3.20 22.12
C VAL A 166 -4.15 4.20 21.04
N THR A 167 -3.26 3.83 20.10
CA THR A 167 -2.87 4.75 19.01
C THR A 167 -4.06 5.19 18.17
N PHE A 168 -5.01 4.30 17.90
CA PHE A 168 -6.27 4.64 17.20
C PHE A 168 -7.15 5.58 18.02
N VAL A 169 -7.28 5.35 19.32
CA VAL A 169 -8.07 6.22 20.21
C VAL A 169 -7.45 7.62 20.30
N VAL A 170 -6.12 7.70 20.45
CA VAL A 170 -5.39 8.98 20.47
C VAL A 170 -5.57 9.72 19.14
N ASN A 171 -5.45 9.02 18.00
CA ASN A 171 -5.70 9.64 16.69
C ASN A 171 -7.15 10.15 16.57
N ALA A 172 -8.13 9.38 17.05
CA ALA A 172 -9.52 9.83 17.12
C ALA A 172 -9.67 11.12 17.94
N GLY A 173 -9.05 11.17 19.11
CA GLY A 173 -9.05 12.37 19.97
C GLY A 173 -8.42 13.61 19.30
N LEU A 174 -7.33 13.42 18.57
CA LEU A 174 -6.69 14.50 17.80
C LEU A 174 -7.59 15.00 16.66
N LEU A 175 -8.27 14.07 15.95
CA LEU A 175 -9.22 14.40 14.89
C LEU A 175 -10.46 15.11 15.40
N ALA A 176 -10.88 14.89 16.64
CA ALA A 176 -12.01 15.61 17.24
C ALA A 176 -11.78 17.13 17.30
N GLY A 177 -10.53 17.57 17.37
CA GLY A 177 -10.16 18.99 17.35
C GLY A 177 -9.86 19.56 15.95
N VAL A 178 -10.13 18.81 14.88
CA VAL A 178 -9.97 19.26 13.48
C VAL A 178 -11.31 19.81 12.99
N PRO A 179 -11.35 20.92 12.23
CA PRO A 179 -12.59 21.43 11.65
C PRO A 179 -13.27 20.41 10.75
N GLU A 180 -14.60 20.44 10.68
CA GLU A 180 -15.35 19.65 9.71
C GLU A 180 -15.12 20.23 8.31
N THR A 181 -14.88 19.36 7.34
CA THR A 181 -14.80 19.79 5.94
C THR A 181 -16.21 20.02 5.40
N PRO A 182 -16.43 21.12 4.65
CA PRO A 182 -17.73 21.32 4.00
C PRO A 182 -18.07 20.09 3.17
N THR A 183 -19.25 19.52 3.41
CA THR A 183 -19.79 18.43 2.60
C THR A 183 -20.02 18.99 1.20
N ARG A 184 -19.06 18.81 0.29
CA ARG A 184 -19.30 19.05 -1.12
C ARG A 184 -20.26 17.97 -1.58
N ARG A 185 -21.52 18.38 -1.77
CA ARG A 185 -22.56 17.59 -2.44
C ARG A 185 -22.05 17.26 -3.85
N ARG A 186 -21.23 16.24 -3.98
CA ARG A 186 -20.64 15.86 -5.27
C ARG A 186 -21.07 14.47 -5.67
N LEU A 187 -21.90 14.51 -6.73
CA LEU A 187 -21.95 13.58 -7.85
C LEU A 187 -22.10 12.08 -7.54
N SER A 188 -23.23 11.59 -8.03
CA SER A 188 -23.50 10.21 -8.46
C SER A 188 -22.50 9.15 -7.99
N ARG A 189 -22.93 8.30 -7.08
CA ARG A 189 -22.31 7.05 -6.63
C ARG A 189 -21.66 6.22 -7.75
N TRP A 190 -21.98 6.49 -9.00
CA TRP A 190 -21.60 5.74 -10.19
C TRP A 190 -20.64 6.50 -11.10
N ALA A 191 -20.35 7.76 -10.84
CA ALA A 191 -19.44 8.55 -11.68
C ALA A 191 -18.01 7.97 -11.65
N GLY A 192 -17.53 7.50 -10.50
CA GLY A 192 -16.23 6.88 -10.37
C GLY A 192 -16.12 5.51 -11.07
N LEU A 193 -17.21 4.74 -11.16
CA LEU A 193 -17.23 3.43 -11.84
C LEU A 193 -17.49 3.53 -13.36
N ARG A 194 -17.82 4.71 -13.87
CA ARG A 194 -18.07 4.97 -15.29
C ARG A 194 -17.11 6.00 -15.88
N GLY A 195 -16.15 6.47 -15.10
CA GLY A 195 -15.19 7.48 -15.49
C GLY A 195 -14.22 7.03 -16.59
N PRO A 196 -13.58 7.98 -17.29
CA PRO A 196 -12.61 7.70 -18.35
C PRO A 196 -11.46 6.80 -17.90
N ALA A 197 -10.97 6.95 -16.67
CA ALA A 197 -9.84 6.19 -16.14
C ALA A 197 -10.12 4.68 -16.04
N ILE A 198 -11.33 4.26 -15.63
CA ILE A 198 -11.72 2.84 -15.56
C ILE A 198 -11.92 2.23 -16.95
N ARG A 199 -12.26 3.06 -17.94
CA ARG A 199 -12.45 2.60 -19.33
C ARG A 199 -11.17 2.60 -20.13
N ASP A 200 -10.12 3.21 -19.61
CA ASP A 200 -8.81 3.24 -20.24
C ASP A 200 -8.10 1.88 -20.07
N ARG A 201 -8.42 0.96 -20.98
CA ARG A 201 -7.82 -0.39 -20.99
C ARG A 201 -6.30 -0.36 -21.10
N ARG A 202 -5.72 0.63 -21.82
CA ARG A 202 -4.27 0.75 -21.98
C ARG A 202 -3.60 1.06 -20.64
N TYR A 203 -4.17 2.02 -19.88
CA TYR A 203 -3.73 2.35 -18.54
C TYR A 203 -3.85 1.15 -17.58
N LEU A 204 -5.03 0.52 -17.56
CA LEU A 204 -5.29 -0.61 -16.66
C LEU A 204 -4.36 -1.79 -16.94
N LEU A 205 -4.16 -2.16 -18.21
CA LEU A 205 -3.27 -3.26 -18.57
C LEU A 205 -1.80 -2.95 -18.27
N ALA A 206 -1.35 -1.70 -18.48
CA ALA A 206 0.01 -1.30 -18.13
C ALA A 206 0.25 -1.28 -16.62
N MET A 207 -0.75 -0.82 -15.85
CA MET A 207 -0.64 -0.71 -14.40
C MET A 207 -0.87 -2.03 -13.65
N ALA A 208 -1.63 -2.97 -14.20
CA ALA A 208 -1.97 -4.22 -13.52
C ALA A 208 -0.73 -5.02 -13.05
N PRO A 209 0.24 -5.37 -13.91
CA PRO A 209 1.41 -6.11 -13.47
C PRO A 209 2.32 -5.29 -12.55
N ILE A 210 2.42 -3.98 -12.76
CA ILE A 210 3.18 -3.09 -11.86
C ILE A 210 2.53 -3.06 -10.48
N THR A 211 1.20 -2.90 -10.42
CA THR A 211 0.46 -2.88 -9.15
C THR A 211 0.54 -4.22 -8.42
N ALA A 212 0.59 -5.34 -9.15
CA ALA A 212 0.75 -6.66 -8.56
C ALA A 212 2.07 -6.80 -7.79
N LEU A 213 3.14 -6.06 -8.15
CA LEU A 213 4.39 -6.02 -7.39
C LEU A 213 4.21 -5.47 -5.96
N THR A 214 3.10 -4.79 -5.65
CA THR A 214 2.75 -4.37 -4.28
C THR A 214 2.72 -5.54 -3.29
N ALA A 215 2.56 -6.77 -3.77
CA ALA A 215 2.67 -7.98 -2.95
C ALA A 215 4.02 -8.09 -2.21
N CYS A 216 5.07 -7.34 -2.63
CA CYS A 216 6.34 -7.26 -1.92
C CYS A 216 6.16 -6.78 -0.47
N TRP A 217 5.20 -5.92 -0.20
CA TRP A 217 4.91 -5.48 1.18
C TRP A 217 4.36 -6.60 2.06
N ALA A 218 3.56 -7.52 1.49
CA ALA A 218 3.11 -8.70 2.21
C ALA A 218 4.25 -9.71 2.44
N VAL A 219 5.18 -9.83 1.49
CA VAL A 219 6.41 -10.63 1.71
C VAL A 219 7.21 -10.07 2.87
N GLN A 220 7.40 -8.76 2.93
CA GLN A 220 8.13 -8.08 4.01
C GLN A 220 7.45 -8.23 5.36
N SER A 221 6.13 -7.99 5.42
CA SER A 221 5.39 -7.96 6.70
C SER A 221 4.96 -9.32 7.21
N THR A 222 4.88 -10.31 6.33
CA THR A 222 4.25 -11.60 6.63
C THR A 222 5.18 -12.76 6.26
N GLY A 223 5.69 -12.77 5.03
CA GLY A 223 6.48 -13.87 4.50
C GLY A 223 7.78 -14.06 5.24
N ILE A 224 8.58 -12.99 5.38
CA ILE A 224 9.87 -13.03 6.06
C ILE A 224 9.71 -13.41 7.55
N PRO A 225 8.85 -12.74 8.35
CA PRO A 225 8.65 -13.13 9.75
C PRO A 225 8.20 -14.58 9.91
N LEU A 226 7.25 -15.02 9.09
CA LEU A 226 6.74 -16.38 9.14
C LEU A 226 7.84 -17.40 8.82
N TRP A 227 8.65 -17.16 7.79
CA TRP A 227 9.77 -18.02 7.40
C TRP A 227 10.84 -18.12 8.48
N VAL A 228 11.22 -16.96 9.05
CA VAL A 228 12.21 -16.91 10.14
C VAL A 228 11.82 -17.83 11.27
N VAL A 229 10.53 -17.81 11.66
CA VAL A 229 10.06 -18.50 12.85
C VAL A 229 9.71 -19.96 12.58
N SER A 230 9.17 -20.28 11.38
CA SER A 230 8.70 -21.62 11.07
C SER A 230 9.76 -22.54 10.50
N SER A 231 10.79 -21.99 9.83
CA SER A 231 11.67 -22.80 8.98
C SER A 231 13.15 -22.49 9.14
N THR A 232 13.53 -21.52 9.98
CA THR A 232 14.95 -21.19 10.22
C THR A 232 15.29 -21.25 11.71
N SER A 233 16.57 -21.31 12.02
CA SER A 233 17.09 -21.18 13.38
C SER A 233 17.46 -19.72 13.74
N ALA A 234 17.19 -18.75 12.86
CA ALA A 234 17.43 -17.34 13.14
C ALA A 234 16.53 -16.84 14.28
N PRO A 235 17.05 -16.01 15.20
CA PRO A 235 16.22 -15.40 16.23
C PRO A 235 15.07 -14.58 15.62
N PRO A 236 13.85 -14.59 16.22
CA PRO A 236 12.68 -13.86 15.70
C PRO A 236 12.94 -12.35 15.53
N VAL A 237 13.82 -11.76 16.33
CA VAL A 237 14.23 -10.36 16.24
C VAL A 237 14.83 -9.99 14.87
N VAL A 238 15.39 -10.96 14.14
CA VAL A 238 15.94 -10.76 12.78
C VAL A 238 14.84 -10.31 11.82
N ALA A 239 13.62 -10.83 11.97
CA ALA A 239 12.47 -10.41 11.17
C ALA A 239 12.13 -8.92 11.38
N ALA A 240 12.16 -8.46 12.64
CA ALA A 240 11.98 -7.03 12.94
C ALA A 240 13.16 -6.20 12.39
N GLY A 241 14.38 -6.73 12.45
CA GLY A 241 15.57 -6.11 11.85
C GLY A 241 15.39 -5.81 10.35
N THR A 242 14.79 -6.71 9.59
CA THR A 242 14.52 -6.47 8.16
C THR A 242 13.54 -5.30 7.96
N VAL A 243 12.51 -5.17 8.80
CA VAL A 243 11.53 -4.06 8.73
C VAL A 243 12.18 -2.73 9.09
N ILE A 244 13.02 -2.69 10.13
CA ILE A 244 13.75 -1.48 10.53
C ILE A 244 14.68 -1.02 9.42
N VAL A 245 15.50 -1.94 8.89
CA VAL A 245 16.45 -1.65 7.80
C VAL A 245 15.69 -1.15 6.56
N SER A 246 14.59 -1.81 6.19
CA SER A 246 13.71 -1.38 5.10
C SER A 246 13.23 0.06 5.31
N SER A 247 12.67 0.37 6.47
CA SER A 247 12.14 1.69 6.78
C SER A 247 13.20 2.79 6.70
N VAL A 248 14.39 2.54 7.24
CA VAL A 248 15.53 3.49 7.20
C VAL A 248 16.01 3.72 5.76
N LEU A 249 16.19 2.65 4.99
CA LEU A 249 16.66 2.76 3.60
C LEU A 249 15.64 3.43 2.69
N ILE A 250 14.34 3.11 2.85
CA ILE A 250 13.28 3.76 2.09
C ILE A 250 13.23 5.26 2.44
N ALA A 251 13.25 5.63 3.72
CA ALA A 251 13.25 7.03 4.14
C ALA A 251 14.46 7.82 3.58
N GLY A 252 15.63 7.17 3.51
CA GLY A 252 16.87 7.82 3.05
C GLY A 252 17.05 7.82 1.52
N LEU A 253 16.66 6.75 0.84
CA LEU A 253 17.01 6.55 -0.57
C LEU A 253 15.86 6.74 -1.55
N GLN A 254 14.59 6.64 -1.11
CA GLN A 254 13.43 6.68 -2.01
C GLN A 254 13.40 7.93 -2.87
N SER A 255 13.68 9.10 -2.29
CA SER A 255 13.69 10.37 -3.03
C SER A 255 14.78 10.41 -4.10
N ALA A 256 15.98 9.91 -3.78
CA ALA A 256 17.11 9.87 -4.69
C ALA A 256 16.89 8.87 -5.86
N VAL A 257 16.27 7.73 -5.59
CA VAL A 257 15.91 6.74 -6.62
C VAL A 257 14.80 7.32 -7.52
N SER A 258 13.73 7.87 -6.92
CA SER A 258 12.61 8.44 -7.67
C SER A 258 13.03 9.63 -8.54
N ALA A 259 14.00 10.44 -8.11
CA ALA A 259 14.55 11.55 -8.91
C ALA A 259 15.25 11.12 -10.20
N ARG A 260 15.64 9.85 -10.32
CA ARG A 260 16.28 9.29 -11.52
C ARG A 260 15.29 8.57 -12.45
N VAL A 261 14.03 8.42 -12.05
CA VAL A 261 13.00 7.67 -12.77
C VAL A 261 11.86 8.63 -13.13
N LEU A 262 12.03 9.38 -14.22
CA LEU A 262 11.17 10.51 -14.59
C LEU A 262 10.25 10.22 -15.78
N THR A 263 10.63 9.27 -16.64
CA THR A 263 9.87 8.96 -17.86
C THR A 263 9.13 7.62 -17.76
N ILE A 264 8.09 7.42 -18.56
CA ILE A 264 7.34 6.15 -18.63
C ILE A 264 8.30 4.98 -18.90
N ARG A 265 9.24 5.15 -19.84
CA ARG A 265 10.21 4.10 -20.19
C ARG A 265 11.14 3.78 -19.02
N GLN A 266 11.70 4.80 -18.35
CA GLN A 266 12.53 4.58 -17.16
C GLN A 266 11.72 3.93 -16.03
N GLY A 267 10.47 4.34 -15.84
CA GLY A 267 9.54 3.74 -14.88
C GLY A 267 9.25 2.27 -15.18
N ALA A 268 9.00 1.93 -16.45
CA ALA A 268 8.78 0.56 -16.87
C ALA A 268 10.03 -0.32 -16.67
N VAL A 269 11.22 0.19 -16.99
CA VAL A 269 12.50 -0.51 -16.74
C VAL A 269 12.70 -0.70 -15.24
N ALA A 270 12.50 0.33 -14.43
CA ALA A 270 12.63 0.24 -12.97
C ALA A 270 11.67 -0.80 -12.37
N ALA A 271 10.39 -0.81 -12.80
CA ALA A 271 9.41 -1.77 -12.34
C ALA A 271 9.72 -3.21 -12.80
N THR A 272 10.23 -3.39 -14.02
CA THR A 272 10.68 -4.71 -14.50
C THR A 272 11.87 -5.21 -13.68
N LEU A 273 12.88 -4.38 -13.47
CA LEU A 273 14.03 -4.72 -12.62
C LEU A 273 13.59 -5.00 -11.19
N ALA A 274 12.63 -4.23 -10.65
CA ALA A 274 12.04 -4.49 -9.34
C ALA A 274 11.48 -5.91 -9.23
N GLY A 275 10.68 -6.35 -10.21
CA GLY A 275 10.13 -7.70 -10.20
C GLY A 275 11.21 -8.79 -10.23
N VAL A 276 12.29 -8.59 -11.02
CA VAL A 276 13.43 -9.52 -11.07
C VAL A 276 14.18 -9.54 -9.73
N VAL A 277 14.46 -8.37 -9.15
CA VAL A 277 15.17 -8.27 -7.86
C VAL A 277 14.34 -8.87 -6.73
N LEU A 278 13.03 -8.64 -6.72
CA LEU A 278 12.10 -9.24 -5.75
C LEU A 278 12.06 -10.77 -5.90
N ALA A 279 12.05 -11.29 -7.13
CA ALA A 279 12.12 -12.73 -7.37
C ALA A 279 13.42 -13.34 -6.84
N VAL A 280 14.57 -12.69 -7.12
CA VAL A 280 15.87 -13.15 -6.59
C VAL A 280 15.88 -13.09 -5.06
N SER A 281 15.32 -12.03 -4.45
CA SER A 281 15.23 -11.93 -2.99
C SER A 281 14.47 -13.10 -2.37
N CYS A 282 13.35 -13.52 -3.00
CA CYS A 282 12.59 -14.71 -2.57
C CYS A 282 13.44 -15.98 -2.60
N LEU A 283 14.28 -16.17 -3.62
CA LEU A 283 15.17 -17.33 -3.73
C LEU A 283 16.32 -17.27 -2.72
N VAL A 284 16.79 -16.08 -2.36
CA VAL A 284 17.85 -15.88 -1.35
C VAL A 284 17.41 -16.33 0.03
N PHE A 285 16.12 -16.30 0.36
CA PHE A 285 15.64 -16.80 1.66
C PHE A 285 15.69 -18.32 1.80
N LEU A 286 15.70 -19.08 0.70
CA LEU A 286 15.64 -20.56 0.72
C LEU A 286 16.77 -21.20 1.53
N PRO A 287 18.06 -20.86 1.31
CA PRO A 287 19.17 -21.53 2.01
C PRO A 287 19.26 -21.17 3.51
N ALA A 288 18.41 -20.25 4.03
CA ALA A 288 18.37 -19.97 5.46
C ALA A 288 17.82 -21.17 6.27
N ALA A 289 16.97 -21.99 5.64
CA ALA A 289 16.51 -23.25 6.23
C ALA A 289 17.67 -24.24 6.41
N GLY A 290 17.73 -24.86 7.58
CA GLY A 290 18.77 -25.86 7.89
C GLY A 290 20.17 -25.30 8.19
N LYS A 291 20.34 -23.96 8.25
CA LYS A 291 21.59 -23.31 8.66
C LYS A 291 21.56 -22.96 10.15
N GLY A 292 22.74 -22.88 10.77
CA GLY A 292 22.88 -22.38 12.14
C GLY A 292 22.41 -20.92 12.27
N ALA A 293 22.01 -20.50 13.47
CA ALA A 293 21.35 -19.23 13.75
C ALA A 293 22.04 -17.99 13.15
N GLY A 294 23.38 -17.93 13.22
CA GLY A 294 24.17 -16.80 12.67
C GLY A 294 24.07 -16.72 11.15
N TRP A 295 24.26 -17.85 10.44
CA TRP A 295 24.16 -17.86 8.98
C TRP A 295 22.73 -17.64 8.49
N ALA A 296 21.74 -18.22 9.17
CA ALA A 296 20.34 -17.98 8.86
C ALA A 296 20.00 -16.48 9.00
N ALA A 297 20.49 -15.82 10.06
CA ALA A 297 20.30 -14.37 10.24
C ALA A 297 20.97 -13.55 9.11
N VAL A 298 22.21 -13.87 8.74
CA VAL A 298 22.92 -13.18 7.65
C VAL A 298 22.16 -13.33 6.32
N ILE A 299 21.69 -14.54 6.00
CA ILE A 299 20.93 -14.79 4.76
C ILE A 299 19.62 -14.02 4.75
N VAL A 300 18.88 -14.03 5.87
CA VAL A 300 17.60 -13.30 5.97
C VAL A 300 17.81 -11.80 5.86
N LEU A 301 18.81 -11.23 6.53
CA LEU A 301 19.12 -9.80 6.42
C LEU A 301 19.59 -9.42 5.02
N GLY A 302 20.43 -10.23 4.39
CA GLY A 302 20.90 -10.03 3.02
C GLY A 302 19.75 -10.10 2.00
N GLY A 303 18.87 -11.11 2.13
CA GLY A 303 17.65 -11.22 1.33
C GLY A 303 16.70 -10.04 1.56
N GLY A 304 16.55 -9.59 2.81
CA GLY A 304 15.80 -8.41 3.16
C GLY A 304 16.34 -7.12 2.54
N LEU A 305 17.66 -6.92 2.56
CA LEU A 305 18.30 -5.79 1.86
C LEU A 305 18.03 -5.80 0.36
N LEU A 306 18.15 -6.96 -0.28
CA LEU A 306 17.84 -7.11 -1.70
C LEU A 306 16.35 -6.84 -1.97
N HIS A 307 15.47 -7.28 -1.09
CA HIS A 307 14.04 -7.01 -1.16
C HIS A 307 13.74 -5.51 -1.15
N VAL A 308 14.39 -4.74 -0.27
CA VAL A 308 14.26 -3.28 -0.19
C VAL A 308 14.71 -2.61 -1.49
N VAL A 309 15.78 -3.08 -2.14
CA VAL A 309 16.19 -2.56 -3.45
C VAL A 309 15.07 -2.76 -4.48
N GLY A 310 14.45 -3.94 -4.50
CA GLY A 310 13.29 -4.22 -5.34
C GLY A 310 12.11 -3.28 -5.03
N GLU A 311 11.81 -3.03 -3.78
CA GLU A 311 10.74 -2.12 -3.33
C GLU A 311 10.99 -0.67 -3.76
N LEU A 312 12.20 -0.15 -3.59
CA LEU A 312 12.59 1.21 -4.02
C LEU A 312 12.39 1.41 -5.53
N LEU A 313 12.82 0.43 -6.32
CA LEU A 313 12.64 0.43 -7.77
C LEU A 313 11.16 0.32 -8.16
N PHE A 314 10.41 -0.56 -7.49
CA PHE A 314 8.97 -0.74 -7.71
C PHE A 314 8.20 0.55 -7.48
N VAL A 315 8.35 1.19 -6.33
CA VAL A 315 7.62 2.42 -5.97
C VAL A 315 7.95 3.55 -6.95
N SER A 316 9.23 3.71 -7.31
CA SER A 316 9.66 4.72 -8.28
C SER A 316 9.11 4.44 -9.68
N GLY A 317 9.15 3.18 -10.11
CA GLY A 317 8.62 2.74 -11.40
C GLY A 317 7.11 2.89 -11.50
N GLN A 318 6.37 2.45 -10.48
CA GLN A 318 4.91 2.59 -10.41
C GLN A 318 4.48 4.05 -10.52
N TRP A 319 5.15 4.94 -9.79
CA TRP A 319 4.82 6.36 -9.80
C TRP A 319 5.08 6.99 -11.18
N ALA A 320 6.24 6.75 -11.77
CA ALA A 320 6.60 7.33 -13.07
C ALA A 320 5.68 6.85 -14.20
N VAL A 321 5.35 5.55 -14.26
CA VAL A 321 4.42 5.01 -15.27
C VAL A 321 3.00 5.51 -15.03
N SER A 322 2.54 5.49 -13.78
CA SER A 322 1.17 5.92 -13.43
C SER A 322 0.95 7.38 -13.81
N VAL A 323 1.85 8.29 -13.38
CA VAL A 323 1.72 9.73 -13.67
C VAL A 323 1.90 10.02 -15.16
N GLY A 324 2.85 9.34 -15.83
CA GLY A 324 3.11 9.56 -17.25
C GLY A 324 1.99 9.10 -18.19
N LEU A 325 1.16 8.13 -17.76
CA LEU A 325 0.01 7.66 -18.53
C LEU A 325 -1.30 8.36 -18.20
N MET A 326 -1.35 9.18 -17.12
CA MET A 326 -2.56 9.88 -16.71
C MET A 326 -2.88 11.04 -17.67
N ARG A 327 -4.14 11.19 -18.03
CA ARG A 327 -4.63 12.41 -18.67
C ARG A 327 -4.80 13.48 -17.61
N GLU A 328 -4.26 14.68 -17.84
CA GLU A 328 -4.30 15.78 -16.86
C GLU A 328 -5.72 16.17 -16.44
N GLU A 329 -6.66 16.16 -17.39
CA GLU A 329 -8.07 16.48 -17.17
C GLU A 329 -8.77 15.56 -16.15
N PHE A 330 -8.33 14.28 -16.06
CA PHE A 330 -8.93 13.24 -15.23
C PHE A 330 -7.97 12.69 -14.17
N ARG A 331 -6.90 13.42 -13.86
CA ARG A 331 -5.82 12.99 -12.97
C ARG A 331 -6.33 12.42 -11.63
N GLY A 332 -7.36 13.03 -11.06
CA GLY A 332 -7.97 12.55 -9.81
C GLY A 332 -8.60 11.15 -9.93
N GLU A 333 -9.23 10.85 -11.07
CA GLU A 333 -9.82 9.53 -11.33
C GLU A 333 -8.74 8.46 -11.52
N TYR A 334 -7.68 8.76 -12.29
CA TYR A 334 -6.54 7.85 -12.46
C TYR A 334 -5.85 7.53 -11.14
N LEU A 335 -5.63 8.54 -10.28
CA LEU A 335 -5.09 8.33 -8.93
C LEU A 335 -6.01 7.46 -8.08
N GLY A 336 -7.33 7.64 -8.18
CA GLY A 336 -8.33 6.82 -7.50
C GLY A 336 -8.30 5.37 -7.97
N VAL A 337 -8.23 5.14 -9.28
CA VAL A 337 -8.12 3.80 -9.89
C VAL A 337 -6.83 3.12 -9.48
N SER A 338 -5.69 3.82 -9.54
CA SER A 338 -4.39 3.30 -9.10
C SER A 338 -4.40 2.90 -7.62
N ALA A 339 -5.00 3.74 -6.77
CA ALA A 339 -5.15 3.44 -5.35
C ALA A 339 -6.05 2.23 -5.10
N ALA A 340 -7.15 2.09 -5.84
CA ALA A 340 -8.04 0.93 -5.74
C ALA A 340 -7.34 -0.36 -6.17
N MET A 341 -6.60 -0.34 -7.28
CA MET A 341 -5.82 -1.50 -7.76
C MET A 341 -4.78 -1.92 -6.71
N THR A 342 -4.05 -0.96 -6.15
CA THR A 342 -3.07 -1.20 -5.07
C THR A 342 -3.75 -1.77 -3.84
N GLY A 343 -4.89 -1.22 -3.44
CA GLY A 343 -5.67 -1.68 -2.29
C GLY A 343 -6.11 -3.14 -2.44
N VAL A 344 -6.56 -3.55 -3.63
CA VAL A 344 -6.92 -4.95 -3.89
C VAL A 344 -5.74 -5.88 -3.62
N VAL A 345 -4.55 -5.55 -4.15
CA VAL A 345 -3.36 -6.39 -3.94
C VAL A 345 -2.98 -6.42 -2.46
N GLN A 346 -3.00 -5.28 -1.77
CA GLN A 346 -2.66 -5.19 -0.34
C GLN A 346 -3.57 -6.05 0.54
N GLU A 347 -4.85 -6.16 0.19
CA GLU A 347 -5.81 -6.96 0.95
C GLU A 347 -5.62 -8.47 0.75
N PHE A 348 -5.30 -8.90 -0.47
CA PHE A 348 -5.17 -10.32 -0.78
C PHE A 348 -3.76 -10.87 -0.56
N ALA A 349 -2.72 -10.08 -0.80
CA ALA A 349 -1.35 -10.54 -0.78
C ALA A 349 -0.92 -11.19 0.56
N PRO A 350 -1.30 -10.68 1.75
CA PRO A 350 -0.93 -11.34 3.01
C PRO A 350 -1.47 -12.76 3.10
N GLY A 351 -2.73 -12.98 2.71
CA GLY A 351 -3.35 -14.31 2.70
C GLY A 351 -2.64 -15.28 1.75
N VAL A 352 -2.31 -14.80 0.55
CA VAL A 352 -1.56 -15.58 -0.46
C VAL A 352 -0.17 -15.93 0.06
N VAL A 353 0.56 -14.97 0.63
CA VAL A 353 1.91 -15.17 1.16
C VAL A 353 1.90 -16.17 2.33
N VAL A 354 0.93 -16.06 3.25
CA VAL A 354 0.78 -17.04 4.35
C VAL A 354 0.50 -18.43 3.80
N GLY A 355 -0.41 -18.55 2.82
CA GLY A 355 -0.74 -19.84 2.19
C GLY A 355 0.45 -20.47 1.48
N LEU A 356 1.22 -19.68 0.74
CA LEU A 356 2.39 -20.16 0.00
C LEU A 356 3.57 -20.42 0.94
N VAL A 357 4.05 -19.40 1.64
CA VAL A 357 5.28 -19.52 2.45
C VAL A 357 5.04 -20.36 3.70
N GLY A 358 3.93 -20.14 4.39
CA GLY A 358 3.59 -20.89 5.60
C GLY A 358 3.06 -22.31 5.34
N GLY A 359 2.34 -22.51 4.22
CA GLY A 359 1.76 -23.81 3.88
C GLY A 359 2.68 -24.71 3.06
N LEU A 360 3.47 -24.15 2.12
CA LEU A 360 4.34 -24.88 1.19
C LEU A 360 5.84 -24.70 1.47
N GLY A 361 6.20 -23.88 2.46
CA GLY A 361 7.59 -23.67 2.86
C GLY A 361 8.47 -23.16 1.71
N GLY A 362 9.58 -23.83 1.42
CA GLY A 362 10.51 -23.44 0.34
C GLY A 362 9.86 -23.39 -1.04
N VAL A 363 8.92 -24.29 -1.34
CA VAL A 363 8.17 -24.28 -2.61
C VAL A 363 7.35 -22.98 -2.73
N GLY A 364 6.80 -22.49 -1.62
CA GLY A 364 6.09 -21.21 -1.57
C GLY A 364 6.97 -20.03 -1.96
N TRP A 365 8.24 -20.01 -1.56
CA TRP A 365 9.20 -19.00 -1.99
C TRP A 365 9.50 -19.04 -3.49
N VAL A 366 9.64 -20.26 -4.05
CA VAL A 366 9.80 -20.44 -5.51
C VAL A 366 8.55 -19.95 -6.25
N ALA A 367 7.37 -20.26 -5.74
CA ALA A 367 6.11 -19.76 -6.33
C ALA A 367 6.02 -18.22 -6.28
N MET A 368 6.43 -17.59 -5.17
CA MET A 368 6.50 -16.12 -5.06
C MET A 368 7.51 -15.53 -6.03
N ALA A 369 8.67 -16.14 -6.19
CA ALA A 369 9.66 -15.71 -7.19
C ALA A 369 9.06 -15.80 -8.61
N GLY A 370 8.41 -16.91 -8.95
CA GLY A 370 7.69 -17.08 -10.22
C GLY A 370 6.61 -16.01 -10.45
N PHE A 371 5.85 -15.68 -9.40
CA PHE A 371 4.86 -14.60 -9.44
C PHE A 371 5.49 -13.25 -9.77
N PHE A 372 6.59 -12.86 -9.13
CA PHE A 372 7.28 -11.60 -9.40
C PHE A 372 7.85 -11.56 -10.82
N VAL A 373 8.39 -12.66 -11.31
CA VAL A 373 8.86 -12.78 -12.72
C VAL A 373 7.68 -12.64 -13.69
N ALA A 374 6.57 -13.34 -13.43
CA ALA A 374 5.37 -13.26 -14.26
C ALA A 374 4.81 -11.84 -14.32
N CYS A 375 4.89 -11.08 -13.23
CA CYS A 375 4.55 -9.66 -13.22
C CYS A 375 5.58 -8.82 -14.02
N ALA A 376 6.88 -9.08 -13.88
CA ALA A 376 7.94 -8.27 -14.50
C ALA A 376 7.91 -8.34 -16.04
N VAL A 377 7.73 -9.55 -16.59
CA VAL A 377 7.82 -9.81 -18.04
C VAL A 377 6.91 -8.91 -18.90
N PRO A 378 5.61 -8.70 -18.59
CA PRO A 378 4.73 -7.91 -19.42
C PRO A 378 4.84 -6.39 -19.21
N ILE A 379 5.58 -5.89 -18.22
CA ILE A 379 5.61 -4.46 -17.88
C ILE A 379 6.11 -3.61 -19.05
N LEU A 380 7.29 -3.94 -19.59
CA LEU A 380 7.90 -3.16 -20.68
C LEU A 380 7.01 -3.06 -21.93
N PRO A 381 6.53 -4.20 -22.52
CA PRO A 381 5.71 -4.13 -23.71
C PRO A 381 4.34 -3.45 -23.46
N LEU A 382 3.73 -3.63 -22.29
CA LEU A 382 2.44 -3.01 -22.00
C LEU A 382 2.59 -1.49 -21.77
N ALA A 383 3.62 -1.05 -21.06
CA ALA A 383 3.90 0.37 -20.87
C ALA A 383 4.24 1.07 -22.19
N ALA A 384 5.02 0.42 -23.09
CA ALA A 384 5.34 0.95 -24.40
C ALA A 384 4.08 1.12 -25.26
N ARG A 385 3.18 0.11 -25.31
CA ARG A 385 1.90 0.20 -26.02
C ARG A 385 0.96 1.26 -25.45
N ALA A 386 0.98 1.46 -24.14
CA ALA A 386 0.18 2.51 -23.51
C ALA A 386 0.72 3.91 -23.84
N ALA A 387 2.05 4.08 -23.86
CA ALA A 387 2.71 5.35 -24.16
C ALA A 387 2.50 5.79 -25.62
N SER A 388 2.53 4.87 -26.60
CA SER A 388 2.26 5.20 -28.01
C SER A 388 0.86 5.78 -28.20
N GLY A 389 -0.15 5.27 -27.48
CA GLY A 389 -1.50 5.81 -27.56
C GLY A 389 -1.71 7.19 -26.96
N VAL A 390 -0.82 7.63 -26.05
CA VAL A 390 -0.83 9.01 -25.52
C VAL A 390 -0.25 9.96 -26.56
N GLY A 391 0.81 9.56 -27.30
CA GLY A 391 1.40 10.34 -28.38
C GLY A 391 0.44 10.55 -29.54
N ASP A 392 -0.30 9.50 -29.95
CA ASP A 392 -1.28 9.58 -31.04
C ASP A 392 -2.43 10.52 -30.69
N ALA A 393 -2.91 10.51 -29.45
CA ALA A 393 -3.98 11.39 -29.01
C ALA A 393 -3.56 12.87 -28.97
N ALA A 394 -2.31 13.18 -28.61
CA ALA A 394 -1.75 14.52 -28.62
C ALA A 394 -1.52 15.01 -30.07
N GLY A 395 -1.09 14.16 -30.99
CA GLY A 395 -0.89 14.45 -32.40
C GLY A 395 -2.19 14.81 -33.12
N VAL A 396 -3.28 14.08 -32.84
CA VAL A 396 -4.60 14.36 -33.43
C VAL A 396 -5.19 15.66 -32.90
N ALA A 397 -4.99 16.00 -31.62
CA ALA A 397 -5.45 17.26 -31.05
C ALA A 397 -4.68 18.46 -31.61
N GLY A 398 -3.37 18.31 -31.89
CA GLY A 398 -2.55 19.35 -32.52
C GLY A 398 -2.89 19.59 -34.01
N ALA A 399 -3.24 18.53 -34.75
CA ALA A 399 -3.59 18.62 -36.17
C ALA A 399 -4.98 19.23 -36.38
N GLY A 400 -5.93 19.03 -35.45
CA GLY A 400 -7.28 19.64 -35.50
C GLY A 400 -7.30 21.12 -35.21
N GLY A 401 -6.29 21.67 -34.47
CA GLY A 401 -6.16 23.09 -34.17
C GLY A 401 -5.53 23.95 -35.32
N ALA A 402 -4.75 23.31 -36.20
CA ALA A 402 -4.08 23.99 -37.29
C ALA A 402 -4.97 24.20 -38.51
N GLY A 403 -6.12 23.59 -38.62
CA GLY A 403 -7.04 23.67 -39.77
C GLY A 403 -8.16 24.68 -39.66
N ALA A 404 -8.27 25.44 -38.54
CA ALA A 404 -9.38 26.37 -38.32
C ALA A 404 -9.00 27.86 -38.47
N GLY A 405 -7.80 28.15 -38.97
CA GLY A 405 -7.24 29.49 -38.98
C GLY A 405 -7.01 30.13 -40.35
N ASP A 406 -7.63 29.62 -41.45
CA ASP A 406 -7.45 30.28 -42.74
C ASP A 406 -8.78 30.29 -43.52
N GLY A 407 -9.55 31.33 -43.36
CA GLY A 407 -10.81 31.54 -44.09
C GLY A 407 -11.47 32.87 -43.76
N GLY A 408 -10.86 34.02 -44.08
CA GLY A 408 -11.51 35.29 -43.86
C GLY A 408 -10.72 36.48 -44.36
N GLY A 409 -10.27 36.38 -45.58
CA GLY A 409 -9.70 37.52 -46.27
C GLY A 409 -10.72 38.18 -47.19
N VAL A 410 -10.59 39.48 -47.28
CA VAL A 410 -10.98 40.41 -48.38
C VAL A 410 -12.43 40.94 -48.32
N GLY A 411 -12.53 42.18 -48.00
CA GLY A 411 -13.64 43.09 -48.27
C GLY A 411 -13.14 44.51 -48.25
N ALA A 412 -12.49 44.95 -49.35
CA ALA A 412 -12.21 46.29 -49.60
C ALA A 412 -13.52 47.07 -49.89
N GLY A 413 -13.65 48.25 -49.33
CA GLY A 413 -14.72 49.20 -49.55
C GLY A 413 -14.24 50.60 -49.23
N ALA A 414 -13.64 51.23 -50.20
CA ALA A 414 -13.46 52.66 -50.23
C ALA A 414 -14.83 53.35 -50.34
N VAL A 415 -15.01 54.53 -49.81
CA VAL A 415 -15.53 55.74 -50.41
C VAL A 415 -15.85 56.78 -49.32
N SER A 416 -15.31 58.01 -49.55
CA SER A 416 -15.57 59.39 -49.06
C SER A 416 -15.35 59.65 -47.59
#